data_46bf61c145b9c5e2bde0454e42cbdf00
#
_entry.id   46bf61c145b9c5e2bde0454e42cbdf00
#
_cell.length_a   1.000
_cell.length_b   1.000
_cell.length_c   1.000
_cell.angle_alpha   90.00
_cell.angle_beta   90.00
_cell.angle_gamma   90.00
#
_symmetry.space_group_name_H-M   'P 1'
#
loop_
_entity.id
_entity.type
_entity.pdbx_description
1 polymer ?
#
loop_
_entity_poly.entity_id
_entity_poly.type
_entity_poly.pdbx_seq_one_letter_code
_entity_poly.pdbx_strand_id
1 'polypeptide(L)'
;MKEVTPQQAYDLMTRDPKCIYLDVRSVPEFEAGHAVRAINIPLMHFSPGQGMSPNDDFVRVVEANLPKDSRIVVGCKTGGRSARACDIMSQLGYTDVANVLGGFVGQSDNTGQVVQPGWSMLNLPQCSKCDDDAQYESLAKTTGKLRAAE
;
A
#
# COMPACT_ATOMS: atom_id res chain seq x y z
N MET A 1 -4.67 8.52 13.71
CA MET A 1 -3.99 7.83 12.59
C MET A 1 -2.70 8.56 12.26
N LYS A 2 -1.62 7.80 12.10
CA LYS A 2 -0.35 8.36 11.68
C LYS A 2 -0.38 8.62 10.16
N GLU A 3 0.18 9.74 9.74
CA GLU A 3 0.21 10.14 8.33
C GLU A 3 1.61 10.61 7.96
N VAL A 4 2.03 10.29 6.73
CA VAL A 4 3.31 10.73 6.18
C VAL A 4 3.11 11.21 4.75
N THR A 5 3.95 12.13 4.30
CA THR A 5 3.99 12.51 2.89
C THR A 5 4.73 11.43 2.10
N PRO A 6 4.59 11.39 0.76
CA PRO A 6 5.39 10.45 -0.03
C PRO A 6 6.90 10.60 0.19
N GLN A 7 7.38 11.84 0.32
CA GLN A 7 8.80 12.08 0.57
C GLN A 7 9.23 11.49 1.92
N GLN A 8 8.40 11.70 2.96
CA GLN A 8 8.67 11.13 4.28
C GLN A 8 8.66 9.60 4.25
N ALA A 9 7.72 9.01 3.50
CA ALA A 9 7.66 7.56 3.35
C ALA A 9 8.93 7.04 2.67
N TYR A 10 9.37 7.69 1.62
CA TYR A 10 10.59 7.30 0.93
C TYR A 10 11.82 7.42 1.83
N ASP A 11 11.90 8.48 2.62
CA ASP A 11 12.99 8.69 3.56
C ASP A 11 13.02 7.58 4.63
N LEU A 12 11.85 7.19 5.14
CA LEU A 12 11.74 6.09 6.09
C LEU A 12 12.24 4.78 5.46
N MET A 13 11.82 4.49 4.23
CA MET A 13 12.23 3.28 3.53
C MET A 13 13.73 3.25 3.27
N THR A 14 14.30 4.42 2.98
CA THR A 14 15.74 4.53 2.72
C THR A 14 16.57 4.31 3.99
N ARG A 15 16.10 4.87 5.12
CA ARG A 15 16.81 4.75 6.39
C ARG A 15 16.61 3.39 7.06
N ASP A 16 15.45 2.77 6.82
CA ASP A 16 15.10 1.50 7.44
C ASP A 16 14.77 0.49 6.35
N PRO A 17 15.72 -0.42 6.04
CA PRO A 17 15.47 -1.46 5.02
C PRO A 17 14.32 -2.39 5.35
N LYS A 18 13.88 -2.44 6.60
CA LYS A 18 12.74 -3.28 7.02
C LYS A 18 11.41 -2.56 6.89
N CYS A 19 11.41 -1.26 6.60
CA CYS A 19 10.18 -0.51 6.37
C CYS A 19 9.49 -1.03 5.10
N ILE A 20 8.21 -1.32 5.21
CA ILE A 20 7.41 -1.90 4.13
C ILE A 20 6.50 -0.82 3.56
N TYR A 21 6.46 -0.69 2.23
CA TYR A 21 5.43 0.09 1.56
C TYR A 21 4.35 -0.88 1.09
N LEU A 22 3.17 -0.78 1.69
CA LEU A 22 2.02 -1.59 1.33
C LEU A 22 1.11 -0.78 0.40
N ASP A 23 1.03 -1.21 -0.86
CA ASP A 23 0.15 -0.61 -1.85
C ASP A 23 -1.17 -1.37 -1.84
N VAL A 24 -2.24 -0.68 -1.43
CA VAL A 24 -3.56 -1.31 -1.30
C VAL A 24 -4.47 -1.02 -2.49
N ARG A 25 -3.88 -0.54 -3.61
CA ARG A 25 -4.63 -0.37 -4.85
C ARG A 25 -4.94 -1.72 -5.49
N SER A 26 -5.80 -1.70 -6.50
CA SER A 26 -6.10 -2.91 -7.27
C SER A 26 -4.86 -3.42 -8.01
N VAL A 27 -4.91 -4.70 -8.41
CA VAL A 27 -3.81 -5.32 -9.16
C VAL A 27 -3.48 -4.55 -10.44
N PRO A 28 -4.46 -4.17 -11.30
CA PRO A 28 -4.12 -3.41 -12.51
C PRO A 28 -3.46 -2.06 -12.23
N GLU A 29 -3.89 -1.36 -11.16
CA GLU A 29 -3.26 -0.10 -10.79
C GLU A 29 -1.79 -0.31 -10.40
N PHE A 30 -1.51 -1.34 -9.61
CA PHE A 30 -0.16 -1.67 -9.17
C PHE A 30 0.73 -2.04 -10.35
N GLU A 31 0.21 -2.83 -11.27
CA GLU A 31 0.95 -3.26 -12.45
C GLU A 31 1.28 -2.11 -13.41
N ALA A 32 0.46 -1.08 -13.41
CA ALA A 32 0.70 0.09 -14.26
C ALA A 32 1.86 0.96 -13.74
N GLY A 33 2.21 0.83 -12.48
CA GLY A 33 3.30 1.57 -11.87
C GLY A 33 3.07 1.73 -10.38
N HIS A 34 4.13 1.58 -9.58
CA HIS A 34 4.05 1.68 -8.14
C HIS A 34 5.37 2.17 -7.56
N ALA A 35 5.34 2.53 -6.28
CA ALA A 35 6.55 2.93 -5.57
C ALA A 35 7.55 1.77 -5.54
N VAL A 36 8.83 2.09 -5.68
CA VAL A 36 9.88 1.07 -5.60
C VAL A 36 9.77 0.33 -4.27
N ARG A 37 10.00 -0.97 -4.26
CA ARG A 37 9.93 -1.85 -3.09
C ARG A 37 8.52 -2.06 -2.54
N ALA A 38 7.48 -1.46 -3.13
CA ALA A 38 6.11 -1.66 -2.67
C ALA A 38 5.66 -3.09 -2.93
N ILE A 39 4.84 -3.60 -2.01
CA ILE A 39 4.12 -4.87 -2.20
C ILE A 39 2.64 -4.56 -2.35
N ASN A 40 1.90 -5.41 -3.04
CA ASN A 40 0.50 -5.16 -3.37
C ASN A 40 -0.43 -6.14 -2.66
N ILE A 41 -1.25 -5.61 -1.77
CA ILE A 41 -2.39 -6.35 -1.20
C ILE A 41 -3.59 -5.43 -1.32
N PRO A 42 -4.43 -5.63 -2.35
CA PRO A 42 -5.57 -4.74 -2.59
C PRO A 42 -6.58 -4.75 -1.45
N LEU A 43 -7.01 -3.56 -1.03
CA LEU A 43 -8.19 -3.44 -0.17
C LEU A 43 -9.45 -3.75 -0.97
N MET A 44 -9.45 -3.34 -2.23
CA MET A 44 -10.54 -3.59 -3.15
C MET A 44 -10.01 -4.10 -4.48
N HIS A 45 -10.73 -5.05 -5.07
CA HIS A 45 -10.45 -5.54 -6.42
C HIS A 45 -11.18 -4.70 -7.45
N PHE A 46 -10.61 -4.65 -8.66
CA PHE A 46 -11.26 -4.03 -9.80
C PHE A 46 -11.60 -5.10 -10.84
N SER A 47 -12.85 -5.07 -11.31
CA SER A 47 -13.32 -5.92 -12.40
C SER A 47 -13.91 -5.05 -13.50
N PRO A 48 -13.44 -5.19 -14.76
CA PRO A 48 -14.03 -4.42 -15.88
C PRO A 48 -15.54 -4.65 -15.97
N GLY A 49 -16.28 -3.56 -16.09
CA GLY A 49 -17.75 -3.60 -16.17
C GLY A 49 -18.46 -3.70 -14.83
N GLN A 50 -17.77 -4.04 -13.75
CA GLN A 50 -18.35 -4.16 -12.41
C GLN A 50 -17.77 -3.15 -11.41
N GLY A 51 -16.63 -2.54 -11.74
CA GLY A 51 -15.97 -1.57 -10.87
C GLY A 51 -15.24 -2.20 -9.71
N MET A 52 -15.19 -1.47 -8.60
CA MET A 52 -14.46 -1.90 -7.40
C MET A 52 -15.36 -2.73 -6.49
N SER A 53 -14.78 -3.77 -5.88
CA SER A 53 -15.46 -4.58 -4.88
C SER A 53 -14.48 -4.93 -3.75
N PRO A 54 -14.97 -5.14 -2.52
CA PRO A 54 -14.09 -5.47 -1.41
C PRO A 54 -13.29 -6.75 -1.66
N ASN A 55 -12.03 -6.75 -1.20
CA ASN A 55 -11.22 -7.96 -1.18
C ASN A 55 -11.46 -8.68 0.15
N ASP A 56 -12.24 -9.74 0.12
CA ASP A 56 -12.59 -10.49 1.32
C ASP A 56 -11.38 -11.16 1.96
N ASP A 57 -10.30 -11.32 1.23
CA ASP A 57 -9.06 -11.94 1.72
C ASP A 57 -8.05 -10.93 2.24
N PHE A 58 -8.38 -9.64 2.27
CA PHE A 58 -7.42 -8.59 2.65
C PHE A 58 -6.75 -8.89 4.00
N VAL A 59 -7.56 -9.13 5.03
CA VAL A 59 -7.06 -9.39 6.38
C VAL A 59 -6.19 -10.64 6.40
N ARG A 60 -6.67 -11.72 5.79
CA ARG A 60 -5.92 -12.98 5.75
C ARG A 60 -4.55 -12.80 5.10
N VAL A 61 -4.51 -12.12 3.95
CA VAL A 61 -3.26 -11.97 3.20
C VAL A 61 -2.30 -11.02 3.93
N VAL A 62 -2.83 -9.94 4.51
CA VAL A 62 -2.01 -9.02 5.32
C VAL A 62 -1.38 -9.78 6.49
N GLU A 63 -2.19 -10.52 7.25
CA GLU A 63 -1.68 -11.22 8.44
C GLU A 63 -0.73 -12.36 8.09
N ALA A 64 -0.89 -12.96 6.90
CA ALA A 64 -0.01 -14.04 6.47
C ALA A 64 1.36 -13.53 5.99
N ASN A 65 1.47 -12.26 5.62
CA ASN A 65 2.68 -11.71 5.01
C ASN A 65 3.39 -10.65 5.83
N LEU A 66 2.70 -9.97 6.75
CA LEU A 66 3.26 -8.82 7.46
C LEU A 66 3.23 -9.05 8.97
N PRO A 67 4.41 -9.01 9.63
CA PRO A 67 4.44 -9.05 11.10
C PRO A 67 3.76 -7.84 11.71
N LYS A 68 3.13 -8.05 12.87
CA LYS A 68 2.38 -6.99 13.56
C LYS A 68 3.25 -5.84 14.05
N ASP A 69 4.52 -6.08 14.28
CA ASP A 69 5.48 -5.08 14.76
C ASP A 69 6.26 -4.41 13.61
N SER A 70 5.91 -4.70 12.37
CA SER A 70 6.56 -4.07 11.22
C SER A 70 6.24 -2.59 11.12
N ARG A 71 7.21 -1.82 10.61
CA ARG A 71 6.96 -0.43 10.21
C ARG A 71 6.41 -0.44 8.79
N ILE A 72 5.18 0.03 8.63
CA ILE A 72 4.46 -0.05 7.37
C ILE A 72 3.94 1.32 6.98
N VAL A 73 4.26 1.76 5.77
CA VAL A 73 3.60 2.91 5.15
C VAL A 73 2.62 2.36 4.14
N VAL A 74 1.39 2.85 4.16
CA VAL A 74 0.28 2.30 3.37
C VAL A 74 -0.18 3.35 2.38
N GLY A 75 -0.14 3.02 1.09
CA GLY A 75 -0.53 3.94 0.04
C GLY A 75 -1.62 3.39 -0.86
N CYS A 76 -2.38 4.29 -1.46
CA CYS A 76 -3.31 3.97 -2.52
C CYS A 76 -3.19 5.01 -3.63
N LYS A 77 -4.27 5.27 -4.38
CA LYS A 77 -4.20 6.24 -5.47
C LYS A 77 -4.14 7.67 -4.94
N THR A 78 -5.05 8.04 -4.04
CA THR A 78 -5.17 9.40 -3.52
C THR A 78 -5.11 9.50 -2.00
N GLY A 79 -5.26 8.40 -1.27
CA GLY A 79 -5.16 8.35 0.19
C GLY A 79 -6.36 7.79 0.92
N GLY A 80 -7.50 7.60 0.25
CA GLY A 80 -8.75 7.17 0.91
C GLY A 80 -8.77 5.69 1.28
N ARG A 81 -8.45 4.82 0.33
CA ARG A 81 -8.41 3.37 0.58
C ARG A 81 -7.33 3.04 1.60
N SER A 82 -6.18 3.69 1.51
CA SER A 82 -5.08 3.43 2.44
C SER A 82 -5.40 3.90 3.85
N ALA A 83 -6.13 5.01 4.00
CA ALA A 83 -6.59 5.45 5.32
C ALA A 83 -7.47 4.37 5.97
N ARG A 84 -8.40 3.80 5.20
CA ARG A 84 -9.26 2.72 5.69
C ARG A 84 -8.45 1.47 6.01
N ALA A 85 -7.48 1.13 5.17
CA ALA A 85 -6.60 -0.01 5.43
C ALA A 85 -5.82 0.17 6.73
N CYS A 86 -5.33 1.37 7.01
CA CYS A 86 -4.65 1.68 8.26
C CYS A 86 -5.55 1.45 9.47
N ASP A 87 -6.82 1.87 9.38
CA ASP A 87 -7.77 1.64 10.47
C ASP A 87 -7.98 0.15 10.73
N ILE A 88 -8.17 -0.62 9.66
CA ILE A 88 -8.35 -2.07 9.77
C ILE A 88 -7.11 -2.70 10.41
N MET A 89 -5.92 -2.33 9.93
CA MET A 89 -4.68 -2.90 10.42
C MET A 89 -4.43 -2.54 11.89
N SER A 90 -4.77 -1.32 12.28
CA SER A 90 -4.65 -0.92 13.69
C SER A 90 -5.53 -1.77 14.58
N GLN A 91 -6.75 -2.08 14.14
CA GLN A 91 -7.65 -2.95 14.87
C GLN A 91 -7.13 -4.39 14.96
N LEU A 92 -6.35 -4.81 13.97
CA LEU A 92 -5.72 -6.14 13.97
C LEU A 92 -4.48 -6.23 14.86
N GLY A 93 -4.04 -5.12 15.44
CA GLY A 93 -2.88 -5.10 16.32
C GLY A 93 -1.58 -4.62 15.68
N TYR A 94 -1.63 -4.10 14.46
CA TYR A 94 -0.46 -3.46 13.86
C TYR A 94 -0.20 -2.14 14.58
N THR A 95 1.02 -1.95 15.08
CA THR A 95 1.33 -0.82 15.97
C THR A 95 2.05 0.33 15.28
N ASP A 96 2.57 0.14 14.08
CA ASP A 96 3.34 1.17 13.38
C ASP A 96 2.93 1.23 11.91
N VAL A 97 1.72 1.73 11.66
CA VAL A 97 1.20 1.92 10.31
C VAL A 97 0.92 3.40 10.10
N ALA A 98 1.27 3.89 8.92
CA ALA A 98 1.05 5.29 8.56
C ALA A 98 0.44 5.38 7.16
N ASN A 99 -0.53 6.27 7.00
CA ASN A 99 -1.13 6.54 5.70
C ASN A 99 -0.24 7.48 4.89
N VAL A 100 0.03 7.13 3.64
CA VAL A 100 0.78 7.99 2.72
C VAL A 100 -0.20 9.00 2.12
N LEU A 101 -0.07 10.26 2.53
CA LEU A 101 -0.93 11.35 2.06
C LEU A 101 -0.74 11.54 0.55
N GLY A 102 -1.85 11.72 -0.17
CA GLY A 102 -1.81 11.89 -1.60
C GLY A 102 -1.57 10.62 -2.40
N GLY A 103 -1.13 9.54 -1.76
CA GLY A 103 -0.93 8.26 -2.41
C GLY A 103 0.03 8.30 -3.59
N PHE A 104 -0.30 7.57 -4.65
CA PHE A 104 0.56 7.47 -5.81
C PHE A 104 0.38 8.64 -6.79
N VAL A 105 -0.85 9.08 -7.02
CA VAL A 105 -1.13 10.10 -8.05
C VAL A 105 -1.42 11.49 -7.49
N GLY A 106 -1.59 11.62 -6.17
CA GLY A 106 -1.89 12.90 -5.55
C GLY A 106 -3.37 13.13 -5.35
N GLN A 107 -3.68 14.13 -4.53
CA GLN A 107 -5.04 14.53 -4.22
C GLN A 107 -5.28 15.94 -4.75
N SER A 108 -6.39 16.14 -5.46
CA SER A 108 -6.78 17.41 -6.04
C SER A 108 -8.10 17.89 -5.44
N ASP A 109 -8.32 19.21 -5.46
CA ASP A 109 -9.60 19.80 -5.05
C ASP A 109 -10.60 19.76 -6.22
N ASN A 110 -11.79 20.36 -6.01
CA ASN A 110 -12.86 20.36 -7.01
C ASN A 110 -12.52 21.14 -8.28
N THR A 111 -11.49 21.99 -8.22
CA THR A 111 -11.06 22.76 -9.39
C THR A 111 -9.96 22.07 -10.18
N GLY A 112 -9.51 20.91 -9.71
CA GLY A 112 -8.39 20.18 -10.31
C GLY A 112 -7.03 20.59 -9.82
N GLN A 113 -6.97 21.51 -8.85
CA GLN A 113 -5.71 21.94 -8.28
C GLN A 113 -5.20 20.91 -7.28
N VAL A 114 -3.92 20.53 -7.38
CA VAL A 114 -3.31 19.57 -6.48
C VAL A 114 -3.18 20.19 -5.08
N VAL A 115 -3.78 19.53 -4.08
CA VAL A 115 -3.69 19.96 -2.68
C VAL A 115 -2.68 19.13 -1.90
N GLN A 116 -2.40 17.90 -2.37
CA GLN A 116 -1.35 17.05 -1.79
C GLN A 116 -0.70 16.26 -2.92
N PRO A 117 0.59 16.52 -3.22
CA PRO A 117 1.28 15.75 -4.27
C PRO A 117 1.38 14.27 -3.92
N GLY A 118 1.30 13.42 -4.95
CA GLY A 118 1.50 11.99 -4.81
C GLY A 118 2.92 11.56 -5.15
N TRP A 119 3.21 10.28 -4.93
CA TRP A 119 4.53 9.70 -5.18
C TRP A 119 5.04 9.99 -6.59
N SER A 120 4.17 9.79 -7.60
CA SER A 120 4.56 9.94 -9.00
C SER A 120 4.84 11.38 -9.41
N MET A 121 4.38 12.35 -8.64
CA MET A 121 4.56 13.77 -8.94
C MET A 121 5.87 14.32 -8.40
N LEU A 122 6.56 13.58 -7.55
CA LEU A 122 7.73 14.05 -6.82
C LEU A 122 9.03 13.42 -7.31
N ASN A 123 9.00 12.77 -8.47
CA ASN A 123 10.17 12.08 -9.05
C ASN A 123 10.78 11.03 -8.13
N LEU A 124 9.97 10.45 -7.25
CA LEU A 124 10.42 9.36 -6.39
C LEU A 124 10.48 8.06 -7.22
N PRO A 125 11.38 7.11 -6.85
CA PRO A 125 11.59 5.92 -7.68
C PRO A 125 10.33 5.08 -7.83
N GLN A 126 10.07 4.64 -9.06
CA GLN A 126 8.90 3.84 -9.42
C GLN A 126 9.34 2.56 -10.11
N CYS A 127 8.41 1.59 -10.09
CA CYS A 127 8.61 0.30 -10.73
C CYS A 127 7.28 -0.21 -11.25
N SER A 128 7.28 -1.17 -12.18
CA SER A 128 6.03 -1.79 -12.64
C SER A 128 6.04 -3.31 -12.47
N LYS A 129 7.09 -3.99 -12.87
CA LYS A 129 7.19 -5.45 -12.77
C LYS A 129 8.57 -5.88 -12.32
N CYS A 130 9.07 -5.24 -11.28
CA CYS A 130 10.45 -5.46 -10.84
C CYS A 130 10.63 -6.67 -9.94
N ASP A 131 9.56 -7.09 -9.26
CA ASP A 131 9.66 -8.13 -8.24
C ASP A 131 8.38 -8.95 -8.24
N ASP A 132 8.47 -10.22 -8.63
CA ASP A 132 7.33 -11.13 -8.66
C ASP A 132 6.78 -11.37 -7.26
N ASP A 133 7.63 -11.36 -6.24
CA ASP A 133 7.21 -11.58 -4.86
C ASP A 133 6.40 -10.41 -4.30
N ALA A 134 6.45 -9.26 -4.95
CA ALA A 134 5.67 -8.08 -4.55
C ALA A 134 4.25 -8.09 -5.11
N GLN A 135 3.96 -8.97 -6.07
CA GLN A 135 2.65 -9.05 -6.72
C GLN A 135 1.63 -9.74 -5.81
N TYR A 136 0.38 -9.28 -5.88
CA TYR A 136 -0.69 -9.85 -5.06
C TYR A 136 -0.84 -11.35 -5.28
N GLU A 137 -0.70 -11.82 -6.50
CA GLU A 137 -0.81 -13.25 -6.80
C GLU A 137 0.12 -14.09 -5.93
N SER A 138 1.36 -13.66 -5.79
CA SER A 138 2.33 -14.36 -4.96
C SER A 138 2.00 -14.27 -3.48
N LEU A 139 1.62 -13.06 -3.02
CA LEU A 139 1.31 -12.83 -1.61
C LEU A 139 0.05 -13.60 -1.17
N ALA A 140 -0.94 -13.69 -2.05
CA ALA A 140 -2.19 -14.37 -1.74
C ALA A 140 -2.03 -15.88 -1.60
N LYS A 141 -0.95 -16.45 -2.12
CA LYS A 141 -0.65 -17.89 -1.98
C LYS A 141 -0.10 -18.25 -0.62
N THR A 142 0.36 -17.25 0.16
CA THR A 142 0.83 -17.49 1.52
C THR A 142 -0.36 -17.90 2.38
N THR A 143 -0.27 -19.05 3.03
CA THR A 143 -1.38 -19.60 3.81
C THR A 143 -0.99 -19.81 5.26
N GLY A 144 -2.00 -19.79 6.14
CA GLY A 144 -1.80 -20.07 7.54
C GLY A 144 -1.09 -18.95 8.27
N LYS A 145 -0.18 -19.34 9.17
CA LYS A 145 0.53 -18.39 10.00
C LYS A 145 1.62 -17.68 9.23
N LEU A 146 1.89 -16.45 9.66
CA LEU A 146 3.07 -15.72 9.23
C LEU A 146 4.32 -16.56 9.49
N ARG A 147 5.25 -16.54 8.56
CA ARG A 147 6.50 -17.28 8.66
C ARG A 147 7.60 -16.52 9.39
N ALA A 148 7.23 -15.62 10.26
CA ALA A 148 8.21 -14.80 10.98
C ALA A 148 9.19 -15.62 11.83
N ALA A 149 8.80 -16.84 12.20
CA ALA A 149 9.65 -17.74 12.96
C ALA A 149 10.67 -18.49 12.11
N GLU A 150 10.57 -18.35 10.82
CA GLU A 150 11.48 -19.02 9.89
C GLU A 150 12.67 -18.17 9.53
#